data_ea3b8d2af10659057abc81ec2a03caa3
#
_entry.id   ea3b8d2af10659057abc81ec2a03caa3
#
_cell.length_a   1.000
_cell.length_b   1.000
_cell.length_c   1.000
_cell.angle_alpha   90.00
_cell.angle_beta   90.00
_cell.angle_gamma   90.00
#
_symmetry.space_group_name_H-M   'P 1'
#
loop_
_entity.id
_entity.type
_entity.pdbx_description
1 polymer ?
#
loop_
_entity_poly.entity_id
_entity_poly.type
_entity_poly.pdbx_seq_one_letter_code
_entity_poly.pdbx_strand_id
1 'polypeptide(L)'
;LARAPARISITMGKKMKLGSGGVGLLMAAGMLAFSSLAAAQGSIRIGEINSYKAQPAFLEPYRKGMQLAVDEVNEAGGIGGKPLELIIRDDNATPGEAVRAAEELLSREKVDVLTGSFLSHISLALSDFARQRKVFFLASEPLTDKIVWQEGNRYTYRLRTSTYMQVAMLVPQAVALKKKRWAIVYPNYEYGQSAVATFKALMKAADPDIDFVAEQAVPLGKVDAGSVVQALDDARPDAIFNVLFATDVTKFVREGNTRGLFKDRPVVSVLTGEPEYLDTFRDETPQGWIVTGYPWQFIDTPEHQAFLKAYEAKFHDYPRLGSVVGYSAIKSLAEGMRRAGSADTEALIKAFASLELTIPFGPIQYRALDHQSTMGAYVGRLGLKDGKGIMTDFRYISGADVMPADSEVRTLHRPD
;
A
#
# COMPACT_ATOMS: atom_id res chain seq x y z
N LEU A 1 59.01 32.54 -15.80
CA LEU A 1 59.35 33.95 -15.64
C LEU A 1 58.48 34.54 -14.55
N ALA A 2 59.08 34.77 -13.45
CA ALA A 2 58.97 35.42 -12.23
C ALA A 2 58.40 36.85 -12.28
N ARG A 3 57.63 37.23 -11.27
CA ARG A 3 57.89 38.31 -10.33
C ARG A 3 56.70 38.58 -9.37
N ALA A 4 56.97 38.40 -8.11
CA ALA A 4 56.32 39.07 -6.98
C ALA A 4 57.11 40.36 -6.67
N PRO A 5 56.86 41.07 -5.58
CA PRO A 5 55.68 41.70 -4.95
C PRO A 5 55.93 43.21 -4.64
N ALA A 6 54.98 43.96 -4.15
CA ALA A 6 55.25 45.23 -3.49
C ALA A 6 54.39 45.44 -2.22
N ARG A 7 55.07 45.47 -1.13
CA ARG A 7 54.65 46.09 0.18
C ARG A 7 54.83 47.62 0.08
N ILE A 8 54.13 48.33 0.97
CA ILE A 8 54.57 49.60 1.71
C ILE A 8 53.25 50.09 2.37
N SER A 9 53.05 50.12 3.62
CA SER A 9 53.67 50.71 4.83
C SER A 9 52.93 51.97 5.34
N ILE A 10 52.32 51.79 6.46
CA ILE A 10 52.19 52.64 7.67
C ILE A 10 52.23 54.18 7.52
N THR A 11 51.20 54.88 8.09
CA THR A 11 51.52 55.99 8.97
C THR A 11 50.41 56.24 10.04
N MET A 12 50.85 56.32 11.28
CA MET A 12 50.13 56.74 12.51
C MET A 12 49.84 58.24 12.51
N GLY A 13 48.79 58.60 13.25
CA GLY A 13 48.77 59.98 13.74
C GLY A 13 47.43 60.48 14.29
N LYS A 14 47.32 60.43 15.58
CA LYS A 14 46.98 61.42 16.61
C LYS A 14 45.48 61.71 16.99
N LYS A 15 45.22 61.25 18.23
CA LYS A 15 44.67 61.99 19.40
C LYS A 15 43.32 62.74 19.32
N MET A 16 42.35 62.16 19.99
CA MET A 16 41.68 62.60 21.24
C MET A 16 40.88 63.93 21.23
N LYS A 17 39.56 63.82 21.49
CA LYS A 17 38.89 64.61 22.52
C LYS A 17 37.65 63.93 23.07
N LEU A 18 37.54 63.84 24.39
CA LEU A 18 36.39 63.47 25.17
C LEU A 18 35.27 64.52 24.98
N GLY A 19 34.01 64.06 24.90
CA GLY A 19 32.82 64.85 25.03
C GLY A 19 31.69 63.99 25.60
N SER A 20 31.34 64.27 26.84
CA SER A 20 30.29 63.67 27.66
C SER A 20 28.90 63.79 27.06
N GLY A 21 28.08 62.73 27.21
CA GLY A 21 26.66 62.75 26.91
C GLY A 21 26.05 61.34 27.06
N GLY A 22 25.64 61.02 28.27
CA GLY A 22 24.98 59.77 28.61
C GLY A 22 23.54 59.66 28.05
N VAL A 23 22.97 58.52 28.27
CA VAL A 23 21.59 58.10 27.98
C VAL A 23 21.38 57.58 26.55
N GLY A 24 21.45 56.26 26.38
CA GLY A 24 21.11 55.58 25.15
C GLY A 24 21.50 54.12 25.07
N LEU A 25 21.65 53.42 26.17
CA LEU A 25 22.12 51.99 26.18
C LEU A 25 21.22 51.12 27.07
N LEU A 26 19.90 51.07 26.77
CA LEU A 26 18.96 50.18 27.48
C LEU A 26 17.78 49.70 26.63
N MET A 27 17.88 49.68 25.28
CA MET A 27 16.82 49.13 24.41
C MET A 27 17.31 48.20 23.28
N ALA A 28 18.47 47.57 23.40
CA ALA A 28 18.94 46.59 22.39
C ALA A 28 19.12 45.19 22.94
N ALA A 29 18.78 44.93 24.21
CA ALA A 29 18.92 43.57 24.82
C ALA A 29 17.59 42.80 24.89
N GLY A 30 16.47 43.32 24.35
CA GLY A 30 15.13 42.73 24.44
C GLY A 30 14.67 41.90 23.25
N MET A 31 15.43 41.85 22.14
CA MET A 31 14.96 41.17 20.89
C MET A 31 15.73 39.90 20.51
N LEU A 32 16.58 39.37 21.35
CA LEU A 32 17.34 38.12 21.11
C LEU A 32 16.93 36.94 21.99
N ALA A 33 15.84 37.07 22.76
CA ALA A 33 15.41 36.00 23.69
C ALA A 33 14.12 35.28 23.26
N PHE A 34 13.63 35.45 22.02
CA PHE A 34 12.44 34.75 21.54
C PHE A 34 12.71 33.64 20.52
N SER A 35 13.95 33.25 20.30
CA SER A 35 14.31 32.23 19.30
C SER A 35 14.79 30.90 19.87
N SER A 36 14.51 30.55 21.12
CA SER A 36 14.98 29.27 21.67
C SER A 36 14.02 28.59 22.65
N LEU A 37 12.71 28.67 22.37
CA LEU A 37 11.74 27.76 22.98
C LEU A 37 10.97 27.01 21.90
N ALA A 38 11.65 26.54 20.85
CA ALA A 38 11.27 25.30 20.20
C ALA A 38 11.69 24.18 21.15
N ALA A 39 10.99 24.07 22.30
CA ALA A 39 11.07 22.93 23.16
C ALA A 39 10.88 21.71 22.27
N ALA A 40 11.71 20.70 22.41
CA ALA A 40 11.62 19.41 21.76
C ALA A 40 10.17 18.89 21.87
N GLN A 41 9.31 19.28 20.95
CA GLN A 41 8.03 18.63 20.77
C GLN A 41 8.38 17.26 20.25
N GLY A 42 8.17 16.21 21.08
CA GLY A 42 8.48 14.83 20.72
C GLY A 42 7.88 14.48 19.36
N SER A 43 8.49 13.53 18.65
CA SER A 43 7.98 13.01 17.38
C SER A 43 6.67 12.24 17.58
N ILE A 44 5.84 12.19 16.54
CA ILE A 44 4.74 11.22 16.45
C ILE A 44 5.33 9.95 15.84
N ARG A 45 5.21 8.82 16.55
CA ARG A 45 5.84 7.55 16.19
C ARG A 45 4.86 6.60 15.57
N ILE A 46 5.16 6.16 14.35
CA ILE A 46 4.39 5.18 13.60
C ILE A 46 5.14 3.86 13.63
N GLY A 47 4.56 2.83 14.24
CA GLY A 47 5.08 1.46 14.21
C GLY A 47 4.58 0.73 12.97
N GLU A 48 5.51 0.23 12.15
CA GLU A 48 5.19 -0.50 10.94
C GLU A 48 5.71 -1.93 11.06
N ILE A 49 4.85 -2.91 10.67
CA ILE A 49 5.16 -4.34 10.79
C ILE A 49 4.84 -5.01 9.47
N ASN A 50 5.83 -5.68 8.86
CA ASN A 50 5.62 -6.33 7.59
C ASN A 50 6.61 -7.47 7.31
N SER A 51 6.32 -8.31 6.31
CA SER A 51 7.10 -9.48 5.92
C SER A 51 8.23 -9.14 4.92
N TYR A 52 9.09 -8.17 5.23
CA TYR A 52 10.10 -7.62 4.31
C TYR A 52 11.02 -8.67 3.70
N LYS A 53 11.52 -9.61 4.52
CA LYS A 53 12.40 -10.68 4.05
C LYS A 53 11.69 -11.67 3.14
N ALA A 54 10.39 -11.91 3.38
CA ALA A 54 9.61 -12.88 2.63
C ALA A 54 9.04 -12.31 1.32
N GLN A 55 8.74 -10.99 1.29
CA GLN A 55 8.08 -10.31 0.16
C GLN A 55 8.82 -9.03 -0.28
N PRO A 56 10.13 -9.08 -0.54
CA PRO A 56 10.92 -7.87 -0.81
C PRO A 56 10.49 -7.14 -2.09
N ALA A 57 10.01 -7.87 -3.11
CA ALA A 57 9.62 -7.26 -4.39
C ALA A 57 8.48 -6.23 -4.24
N PHE A 58 7.55 -6.44 -3.32
CA PHE A 58 6.48 -5.50 -3.00
C PHE A 58 6.87 -4.55 -1.86
N LEU A 59 7.52 -5.07 -0.82
CA LEU A 59 7.71 -4.34 0.43
C LEU A 59 8.89 -3.35 0.41
N GLU A 60 9.91 -3.55 -0.41
CA GLU A 60 10.93 -2.52 -0.59
C GLU A 60 10.36 -1.26 -1.31
N PRO A 61 9.58 -1.38 -2.41
CA PRO A 61 8.82 -0.25 -2.96
C PRO A 61 7.85 0.39 -1.95
N TYR A 62 7.14 -0.41 -1.16
CA TYR A 62 6.25 0.06 -0.11
C TYR A 62 6.98 0.92 0.93
N ARG A 63 8.12 0.45 1.43
CA ARG A 63 8.98 1.21 2.36
C ARG A 63 9.43 2.55 1.76
N LYS A 64 9.84 2.56 0.49
CA LYS A 64 10.20 3.79 -0.22
C LYS A 64 9.01 4.76 -0.31
N GLY A 65 7.81 4.26 -0.61
CA GLY A 65 6.60 5.07 -0.64
C GLY A 65 6.28 5.71 0.72
N MET A 66 6.37 4.93 1.80
CA MET A 66 6.21 5.46 3.17
C MET A 66 7.25 6.55 3.48
N GLN A 67 8.52 6.30 3.15
CA GLN A 67 9.59 7.26 3.42
C GLN A 67 9.38 8.58 2.67
N LEU A 68 8.93 8.51 1.41
CA LEU A 68 8.59 9.72 0.63
C LEU A 68 7.50 10.54 1.34
N ALA A 69 6.43 9.87 1.77
CA ALA A 69 5.32 10.55 2.44
C ALA A 69 5.71 11.13 3.82
N VAL A 70 6.55 10.41 4.60
CA VAL A 70 7.09 10.92 5.88
C VAL A 70 7.90 12.19 5.65
N ASP A 71 8.78 12.19 4.65
CA ASP A 71 9.62 13.35 4.37
C ASP A 71 8.78 14.55 3.94
N GLU A 72 7.82 14.36 3.03
CA GLU A 72 6.90 15.43 2.61
C GLU A 72 6.09 16.02 3.79
N VAL A 73 5.61 15.17 4.69
CA VAL A 73 4.88 15.62 5.88
C VAL A 73 5.80 16.41 6.81
N ASN A 74 7.02 15.95 7.01
CA ASN A 74 8.00 16.58 7.90
C ASN A 74 8.52 17.91 7.32
N GLU A 75 8.79 17.96 6.01
CA GLU A 75 9.16 19.18 5.28
C GLU A 75 8.04 20.24 5.33
N ALA A 76 6.78 19.81 5.35
CA ALA A 76 5.62 20.69 5.54
C ALA A 76 5.40 21.13 7.00
N GLY A 77 6.31 20.82 7.94
CA GLY A 77 6.23 21.20 9.35
C GLY A 77 5.62 20.15 10.28
N GLY A 78 5.40 18.92 9.80
CA GLY A 78 4.87 17.82 10.60
C GLY A 78 3.38 17.92 10.91
N ILE A 79 2.95 17.30 11.98
CA ILE A 79 1.57 17.33 12.47
C ILE A 79 1.53 18.14 13.76
N GLY A 80 0.91 19.32 13.75
CA GLY A 80 0.91 20.22 14.89
C GLY A 80 2.34 20.62 15.34
N GLY A 81 3.28 20.75 14.40
CA GLY A 81 4.69 21.05 14.67
C GLY A 81 5.54 19.85 15.07
N LYS A 82 4.98 18.65 15.16
CA LYS A 82 5.72 17.41 15.51
C LYS A 82 6.05 16.63 14.24
N PRO A 83 7.33 16.23 14.04
CA PRO A 83 7.70 15.38 12.93
C PRO A 83 7.15 13.95 13.11
N LEU A 84 6.92 13.26 11.99
CA LEU A 84 6.65 11.84 11.96
C LEU A 84 7.97 11.06 12.05
N GLU A 85 7.98 9.99 12.84
CA GLU A 85 9.05 9.01 12.94
C GLU A 85 8.49 7.63 12.60
N LEU A 86 9.09 6.94 11.62
CA LEU A 86 8.67 5.62 11.17
C LEU A 86 9.61 4.56 11.74
N ILE A 87 9.07 3.61 12.51
CA ILE A 87 9.80 2.52 13.14
C ILE A 87 9.33 1.20 12.56
N ILE A 88 10.19 0.53 11.78
CA ILE A 88 9.87 -0.65 11.00
C ILE A 88 10.34 -1.92 11.72
N ARG A 89 9.50 -2.99 11.66
CA ARG A 89 9.82 -4.33 12.14
C ARG A 89 9.45 -5.38 11.08
N ASP A 90 10.28 -6.40 10.97
CA ASP A 90 10.01 -7.57 10.13
C ASP A 90 9.27 -8.64 10.97
N ASP A 91 8.16 -9.16 10.45
CA ASP A 91 7.33 -10.16 11.11
C ASP A 91 7.77 -11.62 10.82
N ASN A 92 8.86 -11.80 10.07
CA ASN A 92 9.37 -13.10 9.63
C ASN A 92 8.28 -14.00 9.00
N ALA A 93 7.25 -13.40 8.37
CA ALA A 93 6.11 -14.04 7.76
C ALA A 93 5.32 -14.97 8.70
N THR A 94 5.27 -14.66 10.00
CA THR A 94 4.51 -15.41 10.99
C THR A 94 3.67 -14.54 11.91
N PRO A 95 2.42 -14.93 12.24
CA PRO A 95 1.56 -14.15 13.13
C PRO A 95 2.16 -13.93 14.53
N GLY A 96 2.83 -14.94 15.09
CA GLY A 96 3.45 -14.84 16.43
C GLY A 96 4.55 -13.80 16.49
N GLU A 97 5.42 -13.72 15.47
CA GLU A 97 6.47 -12.70 15.40
C GLU A 97 5.89 -11.30 15.15
N ALA A 98 4.83 -11.20 14.35
CA ALA A 98 4.14 -9.93 14.14
C ALA A 98 3.56 -9.37 15.44
N VAL A 99 2.88 -10.19 16.23
CA VAL A 99 2.33 -9.81 17.54
C VAL A 99 3.45 -9.44 18.51
N ARG A 100 4.56 -10.20 18.53
CA ARG A 100 5.74 -9.86 19.35
C ARG A 100 6.35 -8.52 18.94
N ALA A 101 6.47 -8.25 17.65
CA ALA A 101 6.95 -6.98 17.11
C ALA A 101 6.02 -5.82 17.49
N ALA A 102 4.71 -6.01 17.39
CA ALA A 102 3.71 -5.01 17.80
C ALA A 102 3.82 -4.68 19.30
N GLU A 103 3.98 -5.69 20.16
CA GLU A 103 4.18 -5.48 21.60
C GLU A 103 5.47 -4.73 21.88
N GLU A 104 6.56 -5.03 21.20
CA GLU A 104 7.83 -4.30 21.33
C GLU A 104 7.69 -2.84 20.90
N LEU A 105 7.03 -2.58 19.77
CA LEU A 105 6.79 -1.23 19.26
C LEU A 105 5.97 -0.39 20.26
N LEU A 106 4.94 -0.96 20.88
CA LEU A 106 4.13 -0.25 21.88
C LEU A 106 4.87 -0.09 23.22
N SER A 107 5.50 -1.17 23.72
CA SER A 107 6.06 -1.16 25.07
C SER A 107 7.44 -0.48 25.19
N ARG A 108 8.30 -0.65 24.18
CA ARG A 108 9.68 -0.11 24.18
C ARG A 108 9.81 1.15 23.35
N GLU A 109 9.37 1.11 22.11
CA GLU A 109 9.51 2.23 21.19
C GLU A 109 8.44 3.32 21.42
N LYS A 110 7.37 3.00 22.18
CA LYS A 110 6.29 3.93 22.51
C LYS A 110 5.66 4.54 21.25
N VAL A 111 5.38 3.71 20.26
CA VAL A 111 4.67 4.17 19.05
C VAL A 111 3.24 4.57 19.37
N ASP A 112 2.74 5.59 18.68
CA ASP A 112 1.39 6.14 18.86
C ASP A 112 0.35 5.31 18.11
N VAL A 113 0.72 4.77 16.93
CA VAL A 113 -0.16 3.99 16.05
C VAL A 113 0.60 2.86 15.39
N LEU A 114 -0.14 1.84 14.92
CA LEU A 114 0.40 0.72 14.15
C LEU A 114 -0.08 0.78 12.70
N THR A 115 0.73 0.30 11.76
CA THR A 115 0.37 0.09 10.34
C THR A 115 1.11 -1.12 9.76
N GLY A 116 0.73 -1.53 8.58
CA GLY A 116 1.20 -2.73 7.87
C GLY A 116 -0.03 -3.59 7.60
N SER A 117 0.01 -4.75 7.43
CA SER A 117 0.87 -5.87 7.16
C SER A 117 0.45 -6.47 5.80
N PHE A 118 1.35 -7.20 5.10
CA PHE A 118 1.07 -7.72 3.75
C PHE A 118 0.22 -9.01 3.78
N LEU A 119 0.61 -9.98 4.60
CA LEU A 119 -0.04 -11.29 4.62
C LEU A 119 -1.33 -11.28 5.42
N SER A 120 -2.45 -11.64 4.79
CA SER A 120 -3.81 -11.52 5.35
C SER A 120 -3.97 -12.20 6.72
N HIS A 121 -3.44 -13.41 6.90
CA HIS A 121 -3.54 -14.12 8.19
C HIS A 121 -2.72 -13.46 9.31
N ILE A 122 -1.62 -12.78 8.97
CA ILE A 122 -0.82 -11.99 9.91
C ILE A 122 -1.59 -10.71 10.30
N SER A 123 -2.20 -10.06 9.31
CA SER A 123 -2.99 -8.85 9.57
C SER A 123 -4.20 -9.11 10.45
N LEU A 124 -4.85 -10.27 10.35
CA LEU A 124 -5.92 -10.66 11.27
C LEU A 124 -5.40 -10.76 12.71
N ALA A 125 -4.23 -11.36 12.91
CA ALA A 125 -3.61 -11.44 14.24
C ALA A 125 -3.24 -10.05 14.79
N LEU A 126 -2.73 -9.14 13.93
CA LEU A 126 -2.44 -7.75 14.33
C LEU A 126 -3.70 -6.94 14.60
N SER A 127 -4.80 -7.17 13.86
CA SER A 127 -6.09 -6.55 14.10
C SER A 127 -6.68 -6.97 15.46
N ASP A 128 -6.60 -8.26 15.79
CA ASP A 128 -7.02 -8.76 17.12
C ASP A 128 -6.11 -8.21 18.24
N PHE A 129 -4.80 -8.15 18.03
CA PHE A 129 -3.85 -7.50 18.95
C PHE A 129 -4.21 -6.02 19.16
N ALA A 130 -4.49 -5.28 18.09
CA ALA A 130 -4.86 -3.86 18.16
C ALA A 130 -6.14 -3.67 18.98
N ARG A 131 -7.15 -4.54 18.82
CA ARG A 131 -8.36 -4.58 19.63
C ARG A 131 -8.07 -4.82 21.10
N GLN A 132 -7.23 -5.83 21.43
CA GLN A 132 -6.88 -6.16 22.80
C GLN A 132 -6.08 -5.04 23.49
N ARG A 133 -5.17 -4.38 22.76
CA ARG A 133 -4.32 -3.31 23.28
C ARG A 133 -4.95 -1.92 23.15
N LYS A 134 -6.13 -1.82 22.49
CA LYS A 134 -6.86 -0.57 22.24
C LYS A 134 -5.96 0.47 21.53
N VAL A 135 -5.25 0.04 20.50
CA VAL A 135 -4.36 0.89 19.68
C VAL A 135 -4.92 1.00 18.27
N PHE A 136 -4.80 2.18 17.66
CA PHE A 136 -5.20 2.38 16.27
C PHE A 136 -4.30 1.58 15.31
N PHE A 137 -4.90 0.79 14.42
CA PHE A 137 -4.20 0.01 13.41
C PHE A 137 -4.76 0.34 12.01
N LEU A 138 -3.89 0.89 11.15
CA LEU A 138 -4.18 1.02 9.73
C LEU A 138 -3.62 -0.20 9.00
N ALA A 139 -4.47 -1.17 8.70
CA ALA A 139 -4.14 -2.31 7.85
C ALA A 139 -3.98 -1.82 6.41
N SER A 140 -2.74 -1.54 6.00
CA SER A 140 -2.47 -0.88 4.72
C SER A 140 -2.61 -1.80 3.52
N GLU A 141 -2.25 -3.10 3.65
CA GLU A 141 -2.05 -3.99 2.53
C GLU A 141 -2.88 -5.26 2.49
N PRO A 142 -3.41 -5.80 3.61
CA PRO A 142 -4.07 -7.10 3.58
C PRO A 142 -5.35 -7.04 2.74
N LEU A 143 -5.60 -8.10 1.99
CA LEU A 143 -6.71 -8.14 1.06
C LEU A 143 -7.92 -8.92 1.56
N THR A 144 -7.78 -9.76 2.60
CA THR A 144 -8.92 -10.53 3.14
C THR A 144 -10.08 -9.63 3.55
N ASP A 145 -11.28 -10.02 3.19
CA ASP A 145 -12.50 -9.29 3.56
C ASP A 145 -12.80 -9.39 5.06
N LYS A 146 -12.38 -10.47 5.73
CA LYS A 146 -12.66 -10.70 7.15
C LYS A 146 -12.17 -9.58 8.07
N ILE A 147 -11.06 -8.91 7.74
CA ILE A 147 -10.42 -7.94 8.62
C ILE A 147 -11.31 -6.72 8.93
N VAL A 148 -12.26 -6.41 8.04
CA VAL A 148 -13.22 -5.31 8.23
C VAL A 148 -14.67 -5.80 8.32
N TRP A 149 -14.92 -7.09 8.08
CA TRP A 149 -16.26 -7.70 8.19
C TRP A 149 -16.35 -8.65 9.38
N GLN A 150 -16.18 -9.97 9.17
CA GLN A 150 -16.45 -10.98 10.22
C GLN A 150 -15.57 -10.81 11.48
N GLU A 151 -14.33 -10.34 11.30
CA GLU A 151 -13.37 -10.08 12.37
C GLU A 151 -13.08 -8.58 12.53
N GLY A 152 -13.91 -7.74 11.92
CA GLY A 152 -13.82 -6.29 12.01
C GLY A 152 -13.96 -5.80 13.44
N ASN A 153 -13.24 -4.75 13.78
CA ASN A 153 -13.30 -4.11 15.08
C ASN A 153 -13.04 -2.60 14.96
N ARG A 154 -13.42 -1.84 15.96
CA ARG A 154 -13.36 -0.37 15.93
C ARG A 154 -11.95 0.22 15.83
N TYR A 155 -10.91 -0.54 16.15
CA TYR A 155 -9.52 -0.07 16.16
C TYR A 155 -8.81 -0.25 14.83
N THR A 156 -9.39 -1.04 13.91
CA THR A 156 -8.77 -1.41 12.62
C THR A 156 -9.49 -0.75 11.46
N TYR A 157 -8.72 -0.06 10.62
CA TYR A 157 -9.12 0.48 9.32
C TYR A 157 -8.31 -0.16 8.21
N ARG A 158 -8.88 -0.36 7.03
CA ARG A 158 -8.17 -0.93 5.87
C ARG A 158 -8.07 0.07 4.72
N LEU A 159 -6.84 0.23 4.18
CA LEU A 159 -6.57 1.11 3.04
C LEU A 159 -6.81 0.43 1.70
N ARG A 160 -6.11 -0.68 1.42
CA ARG A 160 -6.06 -1.30 0.09
C ARG A 160 -7.40 -1.93 -0.32
N THR A 161 -7.64 -1.96 -1.63
CA THR A 161 -8.77 -2.64 -2.28
C THR A 161 -8.86 -4.12 -1.87
N SER A 162 -10.00 -4.55 -1.35
CA SER A 162 -10.19 -5.90 -0.81
C SER A 162 -10.24 -7.01 -1.87
N THR A 163 -10.20 -8.28 -1.44
CA THR A 163 -10.46 -9.42 -2.34
C THR A 163 -11.84 -9.33 -2.98
N TYR A 164 -12.87 -8.98 -2.21
CA TYR A 164 -14.21 -8.76 -2.75
C TYR A 164 -14.19 -7.67 -3.84
N MET A 165 -13.64 -6.50 -3.55
CA MET A 165 -13.63 -5.38 -4.47
C MET A 165 -12.85 -5.72 -5.75
N GLN A 166 -11.67 -6.32 -5.65
CA GLN A 166 -10.88 -6.70 -6.82
C GLN A 166 -11.58 -7.74 -7.70
N VAL A 167 -12.18 -8.74 -7.09
CA VAL A 167 -12.95 -9.76 -7.80
C VAL A 167 -14.20 -9.14 -8.45
N ALA A 168 -14.93 -8.28 -7.73
CA ALA A 168 -16.10 -7.57 -8.27
C ALA A 168 -15.76 -6.68 -9.46
N MET A 169 -14.53 -6.08 -9.50
CA MET A 169 -14.03 -5.34 -10.66
C MET A 169 -13.78 -6.24 -11.89
N LEU A 170 -13.35 -7.49 -11.66
CA LEU A 170 -13.00 -8.45 -12.73
C LEU A 170 -14.19 -9.24 -13.25
N VAL A 171 -15.19 -9.53 -12.42
CA VAL A 171 -16.33 -10.39 -12.75
C VAL A 171 -17.09 -9.92 -14.00
N PRO A 172 -17.38 -8.63 -14.25
CA PRO A 172 -18.06 -8.21 -15.48
C PRO A 172 -17.32 -8.63 -16.76
N GLN A 173 -15.98 -8.56 -16.75
CA GLN A 173 -15.17 -9.01 -17.89
C GLN A 173 -15.09 -10.54 -17.95
N ALA A 174 -15.04 -11.24 -16.80
CA ALA A 174 -15.08 -12.70 -16.76
C ALA A 174 -16.39 -13.24 -17.34
N VAL A 175 -17.53 -12.67 -16.97
CA VAL A 175 -18.86 -13.03 -17.51
C VAL A 175 -18.94 -12.75 -19.01
N ALA A 176 -18.39 -11.63 -19.48
CA ALA A 176 -18.36 -11.27 -20.90
C ALA A 176 -17.57 -12.26 -21.77
N LEU A 177 -16.70 -13.09 -21.21
CA LEU A 177 -16.02 -14.19 -21.91
C LEU A 177 -16.97 -15.31 -22.32
N LYS A 178 -18.17 -15.40 -21.72
CA LYS A 178 -19.19 -16.44 -21.95
C LYS A 178 -18.66 -17.87 -21.79
N LYS A 179 -17.71 -18.06 -20.89
CA LYS A 179 -17.11 -19.36 -20.56
C LYS A 179 -17.86 -19.99 -19.39
N LYS A 180 -18.10 -21.30 -19.47
CA LYS A 180 -18.89 -22.03 -18.47
C LYS A 180 -18.05 -22.85 -17.52
N ARG A 181 -16.96 -23.41 -18.00
CA ARG A 181 -16.08 -24.32 -17.24
C ARG A 181 -14.84 -23.56 -16.77
N TRP A 182 -14.78 -23.27 -15.50
CA TRP A 182 -13.68 -22.52 -14.90
C TRP A 182 -12.78 -23.42 -14.05
N ALA A 183 -11.48 -23.28 -14.21
CA ALA A 183 -10.52 -23.79 -13.25
C ALA A 183 -9.96 -22.64 -12.40
N ILE A 184 -9.58 -22.96 -11.17
CA ILE A 184 -9.10 -21.97 -10.20
C ILE A 184 -7.75 -22.44 -9.66
N VAL A 185 -6.78 -21.50 -9.55
CA VAL A 185 -5.49 -21.73 -8.87
C VAL A 185 -5.23 -20.60 -7.89
N TYR A 186 -4.87 -20.95 -6.64
CA TYR A 186 -4.74 -19.98 -5.58
C TYR A 186 -3.78 -20.45 -4.46
N PRO A 187 -3.14 -19.52 -3.73
CA PRO A 187 -2.35 -19.85 -2.56
C PRO A 187 -3.28 -20.25 -1.41
N ASN A 188 -3.01 -21.42 -0.81
CA ASN A 188 -3.85 -22.00 0.24
C ASN A 188 -3.66 -21.34 1.60
N TYR A 189 -4.08 -20.07 1.70
CA TYR A 189 -4.19 -19.33 2.95
C TYR A 189 -5.30 -18.28 2.82
N GLU A 190 -5.53 -17.48 3.85
CA GLU A 190 -6.68 -16.60 4.00
C GLU A 190 -6.99 -15.72 2.77
N TYR A 191 -5.98 -15.06 2.18
CA TYR A 191 -6.17 -14.25 0.97
C TYR A 191 -6.71 -15.06 -0.21
N GLY A 192 -6.10 -16.21 -0.50
CA GLY A 192 -6.52 -17.06 -1.62
C GLY A 192 -7.93 -17.60 -1.41
N GLN A 193 -8.23 -18.06 -0.19
CA GLN A 193 -9.55 -18.57 0.16
C GLN A 193 -10.64 -17.49 0.08
N SER A 194 -10.35 -16.26 0.53
CA SER A 194 -11.26 -15.11 0.42
C SER A 194 -11.56 -14.77 -1.04
N ALA A 195 -10.52 -14.66 -1.89
CA ALA A 195 -10.71 -14.35 -3.32
C ALA A 195 -11.49 -15.43 -4.07
N VAL A 196 -11.21 -16.71 -3.80
CA VAL A 196 -11.92 -17.84 -4.44
C VAL A 196 -13.38 -17.89 -4.02
N ALA A 197 -13.67 -17.74 -2.73
CA ALA A 197 -15.04 -17.73 -2.24
C ALA A 197 -15.86 -16.61 -2.90
N THR A 198 -15.30 -15.40 -2.98
CA THR A 198 -15.93 -14.26 -3.65
C THR A 198 -16.10 -14.48 -5.15
N PHE A 199 -15.08 -14.99 -5.84
CA PHE A 199 -15.19 -15.26 -7.29
C PHE A 199 -16.30 -16.27 -7.59
N LYS A 200 -16.34 -17.37 -6.85
CA LYS A 200 -17.39 -18.39 -7.01
C LYS A 200 -18.78 -17.82 -6.75
N ALA A 201 -18.95 -17.04 -5.70
CA ALA A 201 -20.23 -16.43 -5.34
C ALA A 201 -20.72 -15.45 -6.42
N LEU A 202 -19.88 -14.51 -6.84
CA LEU A 202 -20.25 -13.49 -7.82
C LEU A 202 -20.45 -14.07 -9.22
N MET A 203 -19.63 -15.04 -9.64
CA MET A 203 -19.79 -15.71 -10.93
C MET A 203 -21.09 -16.53 -10.97
N LYS A 204 -21.41 -17.27 -9.90
CA LYS A 204 -22.69 -18.02 -9.80
C LYS A 204 -23.91 -17.11 -9.73
N ALA A 205 -23.80 -15.96 -9.08
CA ALA A 205 -24.87 -14.96 -9.06
C ALA A 205 -25.13 -14.35 -10.44
N ALA A 206 -24.07 -14.14 -11.23
CA ALA A 206 -24.16 -13.62 -12.58
C ALA A 206 -24.66 -14.68 -13.60
N ASP A 207 -24.26 -15.94 -13.42
CA ASP A 207 -24.60 -17.04 -14.31
C ASP A 207 -24.59 -18.38 -13.53
N PRO A 208 -25.76 -18.91 -13.15
CA PRO A 208 -25.88 -20.16 -12.37
C PRO A 208 -25.31 -21.41 -13.07
N ASP A 209 -25.21 -21.39 -14.41
CA ASP A 209 -24.70 -22.51 -15.19
C ASP A 209 -23.17 -22.63 -15.22
N ILE A 210 -22.45 -21.69 -14.60
CA ILE A 210 -20.99 -21.76 -14.48
C ILE A 210 -20.61 -22.95 -13.61
N ASP A 211 -19.64 -23.74 -14.08
CA ASP A 211 -19.08 -24.88 -13.36
C ASP A 211 -17.61 -24.65 -13.02
N PHE A 212 -17.20 -24.96 -11.78
CA PHE A 212 -15.83 -24.90 -11.31
C PHE A 212 -15.23 -26.31 -11.35
N VAL A 213 -14.58 -26.63 -12.48
CA VAL A 213 -14.16 -27.99 -12.83
C VAL A 213 -12.86 -28.45 -12.19
N ALA A 214 -12.04 -27.50 -11.69
CA ALA A 214 -10.81 -27.81 -10.94
C ALA A 214 -10.47 -26.66 -9.99
N GLU A 215 -9.92 -27.02 -8.83
CA GLU A 215 -9.38 -26.08 -7.86
C GLU A 215 -8.00 -26.57 -7.39
N GLN A 216 -6.98 -25.75 -7.60
CA GLN A 216 -5.60 -26.02 -7.18
C GLN A 216 -5.22 -25.07 -6.05
N ALA A 217 -5.38 -25.55 -4.82
CA ALA A 217 -4.97 -24.85 -3.60
C ALA A 217 -3.50 -25.20 -3.32
N VAL A 218 -2.57 -24.27 -3.57
CA VAL A 218 -1.14 -24.51 -3.46
C VAL A 218 -0.57 -23.95 -2.17
N PRO A 219 0.40 -24.61 -1.51
CA PRO A 219 1.07 -24.04 -0.35
C PRO A 219 1.76 -22.71 -0.73
N LEU A 220 1.59 -21.68 0.11
CA LEU A 220 2.15 -20.34 -0.10
C LEU A 220 3.67 -20.39 -0.33
N GLY A 221 4.13 -19.83 -1.45
CA GLY A 221 5.54 -19.76 -1.83
C GLY A 221 6.15 -21.10 -2.31
N LYS A 222 5.32 -22.15 -2.47
CA LYS A 222 5.79 -23.52 -2.75
C LYS A 222 5.01 -24.20 -3.87
N VAL A 223 4.59 -23.45 -4.90
CA VAL A 223 3.88 -24.05 -6.03
C VAL A 223 4.76 -25.09 -6.74
N ASP A 224 4.20 -26.27 -6.95
CA ASP A 224 4.67 -27.24 -7.96
C ASP A 224 3.93 -26.92 -9.27
N ALA A 225 4.55 -26.04 -10.07
CA ALA A 225 3.92 -25.54 -11.27
C ALA A 225 3.63 -26.64 -12.29
N GLY A 226 4.49 -27.67 -12.37
CA GLY A 226 4.31 -28.81 -13.28
C GLY A 226 3.03 -29.58 -12.97
N SER A 227 2.86 -29.99 -11.71
CA SER A 227 1.67 -30.72 -11.26
C SER A 227 0.40 -29.88 -11.36
N VAL A 228 0.47 -28.58 -11.02
CA VAL A 228 -0.67 -27.66 -11.10
C VAL A 228 -1.12 -27.45 -12.55
N VAL A 229 -0.19 -27.16 -13.46
CA VAL A 229 -0.50 -26.96 -14.89
C VAL A 229 -1.09 -28.22 -15.49
N GLN A 230 -0.54 -29.40 -15.16
CA GLN A 230 -1.10 -30.67 -15.63
C GLN A 230 -2.53 -30.90 -15.12
N ALA A 231 -2.78 -30.71 -13.84
CA ALA A 231 -4.11 -30.90 -13.26
C ALA A 231 -5.16 -29.93 -13.84
N LEU A 232 -4.76 -28.68 -14.14
CA LEU A 232 -5.64 -27.72 -14.81
C LEU A 232 -5.91 -28.11 -16.25
N ASP A 233 -4.93 -28.59 -16.99
CA ASP A 233 -5.08 -29.04 -18.37
C ASP A 233 -5.98 -30.28 -18.48
N ASP A 234 -5.79 -31.28 -17.62
CA ASP A 234 -6.58 -32.52 -17.56
C ASP A 234 -8.08 -32.23 -17.27
N ALA A 235 -8.38 -31.18 -16.49
CA ALA A 235 -9.74 -30.77 -16.20
C ALA A 235 -10.45 -30.12 -17.41
N ARG A 236 -9.72 -29.75 -18.47
CA ARG A 236 -10.21 -29.11 -19.70
C ARG A 236 -11.14 -27.92 -19.42
N PRO A 237 -10.69 -26.90 -18.69
CA PRO A 237 -11.49 -25.73 -18.45
C PRO A 237 -11.59 -24.86 -19.72
N ASP A 238 -12.65 -24.05 -19.79
CA ASP A 238 -12.80 -23.03 -20.84
C ASP A 238 -12.05 -21.73 -20.48
N ALA A 239 -11.84 -21.49 -19.19
CA ALA A 239 -11.14 -20.32 -18.65
C ALA A 239 -10.51 -20.63 -17.29
N ILE A 240 -9.57 -19.79 -16.86
CA ILE A 240 -8.84 -19.95 -15.60
C ILE A 240 -8.96 -18.69 -14.75
N PHE A 241 -9.23 -18.84 -13.46
CA PHE A 241 -9.09 -17.79 -12.46
C PHE A 241 -7.82 -18.01 -11.65
N ASN A 242 -6.90 -17.05 -11.73
CA ASN A 242 -5.62 -17.11 -11.03
C ASN A 242 -5.57 -16.11 -9.88
N VAL A 243 -5.14 -16.58 -8.72
CA VAL A 243 -4.94 -15.78 -7.49
C VAL A 243 -3.50 -15.87 -6.98
N LEU A 244 -2.63 -16.62 -7.69
CA LEU A 244 -1.22 -16.71 -7.34
C LEU A 244 -0.52 -15.35 -7.46
N PHE A 245 0.49 -15.15 -6.64
CA PHE A 245 1.31 -13.94 -6.61
C PHE A 245 2.78 -14.27 -6.31
N ALA A 246 3.65 -13.27 -6.34
CA ALA A 246 5.08 -13.38 -6.09
C ALA A 246 5.74 -14.47 -6.96
N THR A 247 6.62 -15.27 -6.39
CA THR A 247 7.36 -16.34 -7.12
C THR A 247 6.44 -17.43 -7.65
N ASP A 248 5.29 -17.69 -6.99
CA ASP A 248 4.38 -18.74 -7.40
C ASP A 248 3.69 -18.39 -8.74
N VAL A 249 3.24 -17.14 -8.94
CA VAL A 249 2.66 -16.73 -10.22
C VAL A 249 3.71 -16.77 -11.34
N THR A 250 4.96 -16.40 -11.04
CA THR A 250 6.05 -16.47 -12.05
C THR A 250 6.30 -17.90 -12.51
N LYS A 251 6.39 -18.87 -11.59
CA LYS A 251 6.55 -20.28 -11.93
C LYS A 251 5.34 -20.81 -12.72
N PHE A 252 4.13 -20.45 -12.31
CA PHE A 252 2.90 -20.85 -12.98
C PHE A 252 2.82 -20.32 -14.42
N VAL A 253 3.17 -19.05 -14.63
CA VAL A 253 3.19 -18.43 -15.96
C VAL A 253 4.20 -19.13 -16.87
N ARG A 254 5.44 -19.36 -16.41
CA ARG A 254 6.49 -20.02 -17.19
C ARG A 254 6.10 -21.43 -17.61
N GLU A 255 5.64 -22.23 -16.66
CA GLU A 255 5.24 -23.61 -16.91
C GLU A 255 4.00 -23.67 -17.83
N GLY A 256 3.01 -22.80 -17.56
CA GLY A 256 1.79 -22.70 -18.39
C GLY A 256 2.08 -22.25 -19.82
N ASN A 257 2.99 -21.30 -20.03
CA ASN A 257 3.47 -20.90 -21.35
C ASN A 257 4.18 -22.07 -22.06
N THR A 258 5.09 -22.75 -21.37
CA THR A 258 5.86 -23.88 -21.91
C THR A 258 4.94 -25.01 -22.39
N ARG A 259 3.89 -25.34 -21.64
CA ARG A 259 2.93 -26.39 -21.98
C ARG A 259 1.73 -25.91 -22.82
N GLY A 260 1.66 -24.62 -23.11
CA GLY A 260 0.56 -24.04 -23.91
C GLY A 260 -0.79 -24.02 -23.19
N LEU A 261 -0.81 -24.04 -21.85
CA LEU A 261 -2.05 -24.05 -21.04
C LEU A 261 -2.95 -22.87 -21.38
N PHE A 262 -2.38 -21.71 -21.68
CA PHE A 262 -3.12 -20.45 -21.88
C PHE A 262 -3.52 -20.19 -23.33
N LYS A 263 -3.11 -21.03 -24.28
CA LYS A 263 -3.24 -20.77 -25.73
C LYS A 263 -4.68 -20.46 -26.16
N ASP A 264 -5.64 -21.25 -25.69
CA ASP A 264 -7.06 -21.11 -26.05
C ASP A 264 -7.96 -20.90 -24.80
N ARG A 265 -7.35 -20.58 -23.68
CA ARG A 265 -8.01 -20.41 -22.38
C ARG A 265 -7.71 -19.02 -21.83
N PRO A 266 -8.69 -18.09 -21.89
CA PRO A 266 -8.55 -16.81 -21.24
C PRO A 266 -8.33 -16.98 -19.74
N VAL A 267 -7.49 -16.10 -19.20
CA VAL A 267 -7.19 -16.06 -17.76
C VAL A 267 -7.67 -14.73 -17.19
N VAL A 268 -8.36 -14.80 -16.05
CA VAL A 268 -8.69 -13.67 -15.19
C VAL A 268 -7.85 -13.78 -13.95
N SER A 269 -7.12 -12.72 -13.61
CA SER A 269 -6.12 -12.80 -12.56
C SER A 269 -6.09 -11.57 -11.67
N VAL A 270 -6.11 -11.81 -10.37
CA VAL A 270 -5.95 -10.75 -9.38
C VAL A 270 -4.47 -10.37 -9.28
N LEU A 271 -4.15 -9.08 -9.20
CA LEU A 271 -2.83 -8.48 -8.95
C LEU A 271 -1.80 -8.58 -10.09
N THR A 272 -1.97 -9.47 -11.06
CA THR A 272 -0.91 -9.82 -12.02
C THR A 272 -0.48 -8.66 -12.94
N GLY A 273 -1.27 -7.59 -13.02
CA GLY A 273 -0.91 -6.35 -13.72
C GLY A 273 -0.08 -5.37 -12.88
N GLU A 274 0.38 -5.74 -11.70
CA GLU A 274 1.27 -4.93 -10.87
C GLU A 274 2.70 -4.98 -11.41
N PRO A 275 3.45 -3.86 -11.44
CA PRO A 275 4.83 -3.83 -11.93
C PRO A 275 5.75 -4.83 -11.24
N GLU A 276 5.52 -5.15 -9.98
CA GLU A 276 6.24 -6.15 -9.20
C GLU A 276 6.32 -7.51 -9.90
N TYR A 277 5.27 -7.87 -10.64
CA TYR A 277 5.20 -9.13 -11.40
C TYR A 277 5.63 -8.91 -12.86
N LEU A 278 5.20 -7.81 -13.49
CA LEU A 278 5.53 -7.50 -14.89
C LEU A 278 7.04 -7.33 -15.09
N ASP A 279 7.75 -6.73 -14.13
CA ASP A 279 9.22 -6.61 -14.14
C ASP A 279 9.92 -7.98 -14.13
N THR A 280 9.28 -8.97 -13.51
CA THR A 280 9.81 -10.34 -13.44
C THR A 280 9.47 -11.17 -14.67
N PHE A 281 8.29 -10.97 -15.25
CA PHE A 281 7.86 -11.70 -16.44
C PHE A 281 8.62 -11.26 -17.71
N ARG A 282 8.87 -9.96 -17.84
CA ARG A 282 9.51 -9.40 -19.05
C ARG A 282 8.82 -9.87 -20.33
N ASP A 283 9.56 -10.51 -21.23
CA ASP A 283 9.08 -11.08 -22.50
C ASP A 283 8.22 -12.33 -22.33
N GLU A 284 8.25 -12.98 -21.14
CA GLU A 284 7.36 -14.10 -20.78
C GLU A 284 5.95 -13.64 -20.35
N THR A 285 5.67 -12.33 -20.35
CA THR A 285 4.36 -11.78 -19.94
C THR A 285 3.22 -12.42 -20.73
N PRO A 286 2.24 -13.05 -20.05
CA PRO A 286 1.14 -13.72 -20.74
C PRO A 286 0.15 -12.70 -21.29
N GLN A 287 0.13 -12.52 -22.61
CA GLN A 287 -0.67 -11.50 -23.25
C GLN A 287 -2.17 -11.82 -23.18
N GLY A 288 -2.99 -10.78 -23.07
CA GLY A 288 -4.45 -10.87 -23.08
C GLY A 288 -5.11 -11.29 -21.76
N TRP A 289 -4.34 -11.66 -20.72
CA TRP A 289 -4.90 -11.92 -19.40
C TRP A 289 -5.66 -10.69 -18.90
N ILE A 290 -6.84 -10.88 -18.34
CA ILE A 290 -7.65 -9.83 -17.70
C ILE A 290 -7.18 -9.71 -16.24
N VAL A 291 -6.72 -8.54 -15.85
CA VAL A 291 -6.01 -8.37 -14.58
C VAL A 291 -6.42 -7.12 -13.82
N THR A 292 -6.25 -7.14 -12.50
CA THR A 292 -6.05 -5.92 -11.72
C THR A 292 -4.55 -5.58 -11.68
N GLY A 293 -4.19 -4.29 -11.62
CA GLY A 293 -2.78 -3.89 -11.60
C GLY A 293 -2.57 -2.39 -11.53
N TYR A 294 -1.37 -1.96 -11.97
CA TYR A 294 -0.94 -0.57 -11.89
C TYR A 294 -0.14 -0.15 -13.16
N PRO A 295 -0.82 0.41 -14.17
CA PRO A 295 -0.19 0.87 -15.42
C PRO A 295 0.50 2.23 -15.25
N TRP A 296 1.48 2.33 -14.36
CA TRP A 296 2.10 3.57 -13.90
C TRP A 296 2.58 4.50 -15.04
N GLN A 297 3.04 3.93 -16.16
CA GLN A 297 3.56 4.68 -17.31
C GLN A 297 2.49 5.52 -18.03
N PHE A 298 1.22 5.17 -17.84
CA PHE A 298 0.12 5.70 -18.66
C PHE A 298 -0.94 6.45 -17.85
N ILE A 299 -0.74 6.62 -16.54
CA ILE A 299 -1.64 7.38 -15.69
C ILE A 299 -1.25 8.85 -15.76
N ASP A 300 -2.12 9.68 -16.31
CA ASP A 300 -1.90 11.10 -16.59
C ASP A 300 -2.61 12.06 -15.62
N THR A 301 -3.21 11.52 -14.54
CA THR A 301 -3.85 12.35 -13.54
C THR A 301 -2.83 13.21 -12.78
N PRO A 302 -3.19 14.46 -12.40
CA PRO A 302 -2.26 15.36 -11.72
C PRO A 302 -1.67 14.76 -10.43
N GLU A 303 -2.47 14.05 -9.66
CA GLU A 303 -2.09 13.42 -8.40
C GLU A 303 -1.03 12.35 -8.61
N HIS A 304 -1.25 11.50 -9.63
CA HIS A 304 -0.30 10.45 -9.96
C HIS A 304 1.00 11.02 -10.52
N GLN A 305 0.93 12.00 -11.43
CA GLN A 305 2.12 12.62 -12.01
C GLN A 305 2.96 13.37 -10.96
N ALA A 306 2.32 14.02 -9.99
CA ALA A 306 3.03 14.65 -8.86
C ALA A 306 3.78 13.60 -8.02
N PHE A 307 3.11 12.50 -7.67
CA PHE A 307 3.72 11.38 -6.94
C PHE A 307 4.86 10.72 -7.74
N LEU A 308 4.65 10.42 -9.02
CA LEU A 308 5.66 9.82 -9.91
C LEU A 308 6.92 10.66 -9.94
N LYS A 309 6.77 11.96 -10.21
CA LYS A 309 7.89 12.91 -10.26
C LYS A 309 8.67 12.97 -8.94
N ALA A 310 7.97 13.04 -7.81
CA ALA A 310 8.59 13.08 -6.49
C ALA A 310 9.34 11.77 -6.18
N TYR A 311 8.73 10.63 -6.52
CA TYR A 311 9.33 9.31 -6.31
C TYR A 311 10.59 9.11 -7.15
N GLU A 312 10.54 9.41 -8.45
CA GLU A 312 11.68 9.32 -9.37
C GLU A 312 12.83 10.25 -8.96
N ALA A 313 12.52 11.48 -8.57
CA ALA A 313 13.52 12.45 -8.10
C ALA A 313 14.28 11.95 -6.87
N LYS A 314 13.58 11.25 -5.94
CA LYS A 314 14.17 10.78 -4.69
C LYS A 314 14.91 9.46 -4.83
N PHE A 315 14.33 8.51 -5.55
CA PHE A 315 14.81 7.12 -5.56
C PHE A 315 15.50 6.71 -6.86
N HIS A 316 15.48 7.56 -7.92
CA HIS A 316 16.03 7.27 -9.25
C HIS A 316 15.48 5.95 -9.84
N ASP A 317 14.22 5.66 -9.54
CA ASP A 317 13.49 4.46 -9.92
C ASP A 317 12.00 4.82 -10.09
N TYR A 318 11.24 4.03 -10.84
CA TYR A 318 9.80 4.24 -10.97
C TYR A 318 9.01 3.56 -9.82
N PRO A 319 7.85 4.11 -9.46
CA PRO A 319 7.05 3.52 -8.39
C PRO A 319 6.39 2.21 -8.84
N ARG A 320 6.28 1.28 -7.92
CA ARG A 320 5.47 0.08 -8.04
C ARG A 320 4.21 0.22 -7.21
N LEU A 321 3.29 -0.75 -7.24
CA LEU A 321 2.06 -0.62 -6.48
C LEU A 321 2.32 -0.52 -4.97
N GLY A 322 3.29 -1.27 -4.46
CA GLY A 322 3.74 -1.12 -3.08
C GLY A 322 4.09 0.32 -2.71
N SER A 323 4.75 1.05 -3.62
CA SER A 323 5.08 2.48 -3.40
C SER A 323 3.84 3.35 -3.20
N VAL A 324 2.81 3.13 -4.03
CA VAL A 324 1.53 3.85 -3.92
C VAL A 324 0.85 3.54 -2.59
N VAL A 325 0.81 2.26 -2.20
CA VAL A 325 0.16 1.83 -0.95
C VAL A 325 0.89 2.39 0.27
N GLY A 326 2.22 2.29 0.32
CA GLY A 326 3.02 2.83 1.43
C GLY A 326 2.89 4.35 1.57
N TYR A 327 2.95 5.07 0.44
CA TYR A 327 2.73 6.51 0.42
C TYR A 327 1.32 6.87 0.94
N SER A 328 0.30 6.19 0.43
CA SER A 328 -1.09 6.44 0.80
C SER A 328 -1.38 6.09 2.27
N ALA A 329 -0.72 5.08 2.83
CA ALA A 329 -0.86 4.72 4.24
C ALA A 329 -0.38 5.85 5.16
N ILE A 330 0.80 6.38 4.91
CA ILE A 330 1.33 7.51 5.71
C ILE A 330 0.50 8.77 5.49
N LYS A 331 0.08 9.08 4.25
CA LYS A 331 -0.79 10.24 3.98
C LYS A 331 -2.14 10.11 4.69
N SER A 332 -2.72 8.89 4.74
CA SER A 332 -3.95 8.63 5.50
C SER A 332 -3.77 8.86 6.99
N LEU A 333 -2.70 8.32 7.59
CA LEU A 333 -2.39 8.54 9.01
C LEU A 333 -2.16 10.03 9.30
N ALA A 334 -1.39 10.71 8.47
CA ALA A 334 -1.11 12.13 8.64
C ALA A 334 -2.37 12.99 8.57
N GLU A 335 -3.26 12.73 7.59
CA GLU A 335 -4.51 13.46 7.46
C GLU A 335 -5.48 13.14 8.60
N GLY A 336 -5.57 11.86 8.99
CA GLY A 336 -6.34 11.45 10.17
C GLY A 336 -5.88 12.17 11.45
N MET A 337 -4.56 12.26 11.67
CA MET A 337 -3.98 12.97 12.81
C MET A 337 -4.21 14.48 12.75
N ARG A 338 -4.14 15.12 11.56
CA ARG A 338 -4.47 16.55 11.40
C ARG A 338 -5.93 16.80 11.77
N ARG A 339 -6.83 15.98 11.26
CA ARG A 339 -8.27 16.10 11.53
C ARG A 339 -8.61 15.82 13.00
N ALA A 340 -7.93 14.85 13.62
CA ALA A 340 -8.07 14.53 15.04
C ALA A 340 -7.44 15.59 15.96
N GLY A 341 -6.47 16.38 15.46
CA GLY A 341 -5.61 17.24 16.26
C GLY A 341 -4.68 16.50 17.22
N SER A 342 -4.52 15.17 17.03
CA SER A 342 -3.85 14.27 17.96
C SER A 342 -3.54 12.92 17.27
N ALA A 343 -2.60 12.15 17.85
CA ALA A 343 -2.36 10.74 17.54
C ALA A 343 -3.07 9.80 18.53
N ASP A 344 -3.94 10.31 19.41
CA ASP A 344 -4.72 9.50 20.34
C ASP A 344 -5.66 8.55 19.61
N THR A 345 -5.74 7.30 20.07
CA THR A 345 -6.50 6.23 19.41
C THR A 345 -7.99 6.57 19.24
N GLU A 346 -8.66 7.09 20.27
CA GLU A 346 -10.09 7.39 20.20
C GLU A 346 -10.37 8.59 19.28
N ALA A 347 -9.47 9.57 19.28
CA ALA A 347 -9.54 10.72 18.38
C ALA A 347 -9.34 10.28 16.91
N LEU A 348 -8.41 9.35 16.65
CA LEU A 348 -8.17 8.80 15.32
C LEU A 348 -9.35 7.96 14.81
N ILE A 349 -9.92 7.09 15.63
CA ILE A 349 -11.11 6.31 15.27
C ILE A 349 -12.23 7.25 14.80
N LYS A 350 -12.50 8.32 15.56
CA LYS A 350 -13.50 9.31 15.19
C LYS A 350 -13.15 10.06 13.91
N ALA A 351 -11.89 10.42 13.71
CA ALA A 351 -11.43 11.14 12.52
C ALA A 351 -11.52 10.27 11.26
N PHE A 352 -11.13 8.98 11.37
CA PHE A 352 -11.14 8.04 10.25
C PHE A 352 -12.55 7.61 9.80
N ALA A 353 -13.55 7.66 10.66
CA ALA A 353 -14.93 7.22 10.35
C ALA A 353 -15.53 7.87 9.09
N SER A 354 -15.01 9.01 8.65
CA SER A 354 -15.41 9.68 7.40
C SER A 354 -14.23 10.45 6.80
N LEU A 355 -13.02 9.93 6.96
CA LEU A 355 -11.82 10.57 6.45
C LEU A 355 -11.82 10.54 4.92
N GLU A 356 -11.67 11.71 4.32
CA GLU A 356 -11.47 11.90 2.89
C GLU A 356 -10.08 12.47 2.64
N LEU A 357 -9.40 11.97 1.64
CA LEU A 357 -8.10 12.50 1.22
C LEU A 357 -7.82 12.13 -0.24
N THR A 358 -6.85 12.79 -0.84
CA THR A 358 -6.35 12.48 -2.17
C THR A 358 -5.06 11.68 -2.08
N ILE A 359 -5.01 10.56 -2.78
CA ILE A 359 -3.86 9.67 -2.94
C ILE A 359 -3.41 9.65 -4.41
N PRO A 360 -2.31 8.99 -4.80
CA PRO A 360 -1.88 8.94 -6.20
C PRO A 360 -2.92 8.37 -7.19
N PHE A 361 -3.91 7.62 -6.72
CA PHE A 361 -5.02 7.13 -7.55
C PHE A 361 -6.27 8.03 -7.54
N GLY A 362 -6.16 9.22 -6.95
CA GLY A 362 -7.27 10.17 -6.81
C GLY A 362 -7.89 10.20 -5.42
N PRO A 363 -9.09 10.78 -5.29
CA PRO A 363 -9.76 10.90 -3.99
C PRO A 363 -10.24 9.55 -3.46
N ILE A 364 -10.05 9.35 -2.16
CA ILE A 364 -10.59 8.20 -1.41
C ILE A 364 -11.29 8.67 -0.14
N GLN A 365 -12.19 7.81 0.35
CA GLN A 365 -12.87 7.98 1.61
C GLN A 365 -12.83 6.67 2.41
N TYR A 366 -12.72 6.74 3.73
CA TYR A 366 -12.94 5.60 4.61
C TYR A 366 -14.41 5.52 4.99
N ARG A 367 -15.05 4.38 4.72
CA ARG A 367 -16.47 4.17 5.05
C ARG A 367 -16.63 3.91 6.54
N ALA A 368 -17.50 4.70 7.20
CA ALA A 368 -17.75 4.59 8.64
C ALA A 368 -18.31 3.22 9.06
N LEU A 369 -19.05 2.56 8.17
CA LEU A 369 -19.76 1.32 8.47
C LEU A 369 -18.83 0.14 8.74
N ASP A 370 -17.77 -0.01 7.95
CA ASP A 370 -16.88 -1.16 8.01
C ASP A 370 -15.39 -0.79 7.93
N HIS A 371 -15.07 0.49 8.01
CA HIS A 371 -13.69 0.99 8.04
C HIS A 371 -12.86 0.70 6.78
N GLN A 372 -13.52 0.33 5.68
CA GLN A 372 -12.88 0.12 4.39
C GLN A 372 -12.71 1.44 3.63
N SER A 373 -11.51 1.69 3.08
CA SER A 373 -11.32 2.80 2.14
C SER A 373 -11.92 2.49 0.76
N THR A 374 -12.25 3.55 0.03
CA THR A 374 -12.71 3.46 -1.36
C THR A 374 -11.55 3.42 -2.37
N MET A 375 -10.33 3.13 -1.93
CA MET A 375 -9.21 2.93 -2.85
C MET A 375 -9.58 1.85 -3.87
N GLY A 376 -9.47 2.19 -5.16
CA GLY A 376 -9.77 1.30 -6.27
C GLY A 376 -8.54 0.63 -6.86
N ALA A 377 -8.71 0.06 -8.04
CA ALA A 377 -7.63 -0.54 -8.81
C ALA A 377 -7.81 -0.29 -10.31
N TYR A 378 -6.75 -0.42 -11.08
CA TYR A 378 -6.83 -0.46 -12.54
C TYR A 378 -7.16 -1.89 -12.99
N VAL A 379 -8.13 -2.00 -13.88
CA VAL A 379 -8.49 -3.26 -14.54
C VAL A 379 -8.19 -3.11 -16.02
N GLY A 380 -7.49 -4.10 -16.59
CA GLY A 380 -7.09 -4.08 -17.99
C GLY A 380 -6.61 -5.43 -18.46
N ARG A 381 -5.81 -5.43 -19.52
CA ARG A 381 -5.22 -6.63 -20.10
C ARG A 381 -3.70 -6.57 -20.03
N LEU A 382 -3.09 -7.74 -19.90
CA LEU A 382 -1.64 -7.84 -20.06
C LEU A 382 -1.26 -7.75 -21.54
N GLY A 383 -0.22 -6.99 -21.81
CA GLY A 383 0.41 -6.83 -23.12
C GLY A 383 1.92 -6.84 -23.03
N LEU A 384 2.57 -6.80 -24.17
CA LEU A 384 4.02 -6.76 -24.30
C LEU A 384 4.42 -5.56 -25.17
N LYS A 385 5.38 -4.76 -24.70
CA LYS A 385 5.96 -3.66 -25.46
C LYS A 385 7.48 -3.62 -25.20
N ASP A 386 8.25 -3.68 -26.26
CA ASP A 386 9.73 -3.63 -26.22
C ASP A 386 10.35 -4.64 -25.23
N GLY A 387 9.80 -5.88 -25.21
CA GLY A 387 10.24 -6.97 -24.31
C GLY A 387 9.88 -6.77 -22.84
N LYS A 388 8.98 -5.84 -22.53
CA LYS A 388 8.49 -5.56 -21.17
C LYS A 388 6.99 -5.77 -21.07
N GLY A 389 6.57 -6.38 -19.97
CA GLY A 389 5.15 -6.50 -19.65
C GLY A 389 4.54 -5.14 -19.35
N ILE A 390 3.37 -4.90 -19.89
CA ILE A 390 2.57 -3.69 -19.66
C ILE A 390 1.10 -4.06 -19.46
N MET A 391 0.31 -3.11 -18.95
CA MET A 391 -1.15 -3.17 -19.03
C MET A 391 -1.64 -2.36 -20.23
N THR A 392 -2.61 -2.91 -20.94
CA THR A 392 -3.34 -2.29 -22.07
C THR A 392 -4.83 -2.30 -21.78
N ASP A 393 -5.62 -1.51 -22.54
CA ASP A 393 -7.08 -1.45 -22.43
C ASP A 393 -7.57 -1.31 -20.98
N PHE A 394 -6.85 -0.52 -20.21
CA PHE A 394 -7.11 -0.39 -18.78
C PHE A 394 -8.01 0.81 -18.44
N ARG A 395 -8.69 0.69 -17.31
CA ARG A 395 -9.43 1.77 -16.67
C ARG A 395 -9.31 1.68 -15.16
N TYR A 396 -9.35 2.82 -14.49
CA TYR A 396 -9.51 2.86 -13.03
C TYR A 396 -10.96 2.54 -12.67
N ILE A 397 -11.14 1.69 -11.67
CA ILE A 397 -12.44 1.41 -11.06
C ILE A 397 -12.33 1.81 -9.60
N SER A 398 -13.15 2.77 -9.18
CA SER A 398 -13.21 3.20 -7.80
C SER A 398 -13.69 2.05 -6.89
N GLY A 399 -13.11 1.93 -5.71
CA GLY A 399 -13.63 0.99 -4.73
C GLY A 399 -15.08 1.27 -4.35
N ALA A 400 -15.50 2.55 -4.35
CA ALA A 400 -16.88 2.93 -4.08
C ALA A 400 -17.90 2.30 -5.04
N ASP A 401 -17.49 2.06 -6.31
CA ASP A 401 -18.37 1.50 -7.35
C ASP A 401 -18.63 0.00 -7.18
N VAL A 402 -17.80 -0.69 -6.38
CA VAL A 402 -17.83 -2.16 -6.24
C VAL A 402 -17.92 -2.66 -4.80
N MET A 403 -17.88 -1.77 -3.82
CA MET A 403 -18.12 -2.15 -2.44
C MET A 403 -19.53 -2.73 -2.30
N PRO A 404 -19.74 -3.75 -1.45
CA PRO A 404 -21.08 -4.27 -1.21
C PRO A 404 -21.96 -3.21 -0.58
N ALA A 405 -23.28 -3.33 -0.80
CA ALA A 405 -24.27 -2.41 -0.25
C ALA A 405 -24.23 -2.43 1.30
N ASP A 406 -24.58 -1.32 1.93
CA ASP A 406 -24.58 -1.20 3.40
C ASP A 406 -25.45 -2.27 4.08
N SER A 407 -26.58 -2.66 3.46
CA SER A 407 -27.45 -3.72 3.97
C SER A 407 -26.75 -5.08 4.02
N GLU A 408 -25.91 -5.38 3.04
CA GLU A 408 -25.11 -6.61 2.99
C GLU A 408 -23.98 -6.56 4.04
N VAL A 409 -23.24 -5.46 4.08
CA VAL A 409 -22.13 -5.28 5.03
C VAL A 409 -22.60 -5.42 6.47
N ARG A 410 -23.79 -4.88 6.82
CA ARG A 410 -24.38 -5.02 8.17
C ARG A 410 -24.61 -6.48 8.58
N THR A 411 -24.77 -7.41 7.65
CA THR A 411 -24.90 -8.83 7.94
C THR A 411 -23.55 -9.53 8.11
N LEU A 412 -22.47 -8.95 7.59
CA LEU A 412 -21.11 -9.51 7.59
C LEU A 412 -20.24 -8.92 8.69
N HIS A 413 -20.43 -7.62 8.96
CA HIS A 413 -19.64 -6.90 9.97
C HIS A 413 -20.11 -7.31 11.38
N ARG A 414 -19.16 -7.58 12.28
CA ARG A 414 -19.40 -7.74 13.71
C ARG A 414 -19.16 -6.39 14.38
N PRO A 415 -20.19 -5.73 14.91
CA PRO A 415 -19.96 -4.59 15.78
C PRO A 415 -19.24 -5.05 17.05
N ASP A 416 -18.36 -4.24 17.58
CA ASP A 416 -17.71 -4.44 18.89
C ASP A 416 -18.72 -4.42 20.02
#